data_3ad7f23e417a8c52985393a4473b2558
#
_entry.id   3ad7f23e417a8c52985393a4473b2558
#
_cell.length_a   1.000
_cell.length_b   1.000
_cell.length_c   1.000
_cell.angle_alpha   90.00
_cell.angle_beta   90.00
_cell.angle_gamma   90.00
#
_symmetry.space_group_name_H-M   'P 1'
#
loop_
_entity.id
_entity.type
_entity.pdbx_description
1 polymer ?
#
loop_
_entity_poly.entity_id
_entity_poly.type
_entity_poly.pdbx_seq_one_letter_code
_entity_poly.pdbx_strand_id
1 'polypeptide(L)'
;MASVADIRTYVYGATYDSWNRVQTMTYPDGEVVTYHYNAAGQVESMTSNKQGRQSVIVDRIGYDKEGHTVYTKLGNGTETTYTYDKQRERLQNATLTMEGQTVMDNKYRYDAVDNILGITNAANPTSLTKLNKAKLGGRSSHTYEYDELNRLVHASGKAKCASYDMVMSFGQMSEPLAKVQKVDSTTTAKSYNFAYKYEDSNHPTAPTQIGNDHYTYDANGNLTLVTNDSTNTTREMYWDEDNRLMVLSDNGKTSRYTYNAAGERIMKSYGTMGALRSIDYNKYFVIGLVHNEGRHITDGLYPNHYVQLLGFNRQNYASFWTWGENRPRKSHVFGLMHGIHQIYMIKR
;
A
#
# COMPACT_ATOMS: atom_id res chain seq x y z
N MET A 1 8.14 5.12 41.46
CA MET A 1 6.75 5.04 41.02
C MET A 1 6.65 3.81 40.10
N ALA A 2 5.89 2.80 40.50
CA ALA A 2 5.63 1.66 39.64
C ALA A 2 4.68 2.13 38.53
N SER A 3 5.11 2.01 37.27
CA SER A 3 4.23 2.22 36.13
C SER A 3 3.22 1.09 36.12
N VAL A 4 1.96 1.39 36.36
CA VAL A 4 0.87 0.44 36.16
C VAL A 4 0.82 0.14 34.66
N ALA A 5 1.14 -1.09 34.28
CA ALA A 5 0.94 -1.54 32.92
C ALA A 5 -0.57 -1.58 32.63
N ASP A 6 -1.05 -0.72 31.74
CA ASP A 6 -2.44 -0.76 31.30
C ASP A 6 -2.61 -1.98 30.35
N ILE A 7 -3.24 -3.04 30.87
CA ILE A 7 -3.51 -4.25 30.10
C ILE A 7 -4.83 -4.06 29.37
N ARG A 8 -4.79 -4.01 28.04
CA ARG A 8 -5.98 -3.92 27.19
C ARG A 8 -6.16 -5.22 26.41
N THR A 9 -7.39 -5.73 26.42
CA THR A 9 -7.77 -6.90 25.64
C THR A 9 -8.47 -6.46 24.37
N TYR A 10 -8.01 -6.94 23.23
CA TYR A 10 -8.62 -6.74 21.93
C TYR A 10 -9.15 -8.05 21.41
N VAL A 11 -10.46 -8.11 21.18
CA VAL A 11 -11.14 -9.32 20.74
C VAL A 11 -11.62 -9.14 19.29
N TYR A 12 -11.28 -10.10 18.45
CA TYR A 12 -11.82 -10.26 17.11
C TYR A 12 -12.80 -11.42 17.13
N GLY A 13 -13.90 -11.28 16.40
CA GLY A 13 -14.87 -12.35 16.21
C GLY A 13 -15.11 -12.59 14.73
N ALA A 14 -15.33 -13.83 14.35
CA ALA A 14 -15.75 -14.18 13.01
C ALA A 14 -16.92 -15.16 13.06
N THR A 15 -17.89 -15.01 12.16
CA THR A 15 -18.89 -16.02 11.88
C THR A 15 -18.70 -16.54 10.46
N TYR A 16 -19.13 -17.75 10.23
CA TYR A 16 -18.96 -18.42 8.95
C TYR A 16 -20.33 -18.88 8.42
N ASP A 17 -20.46 -18.88 7.13
CA ASP A 17 -21.63 -19.47 6.47
C ASP A 17 -21.53 -21.00 6.39
N SER A 18 -22.56 -21.66 5.84
CA SER A 18 -22.60 -23.13 5.69
C SER A 18 -21.52 -23.70 4.77
N TRP A 19 -20.83 -22.85 4.00
CA TRP A 19 -19.72 -23.20 3.10
C TRP A 19 -18.36 -22.89 3.72
N ASN A 20 -18.35 -22.60 5.03
CA ASN A 20 -17.15 -22.23 5.79
C ASN A 20 -16.43 -20.97 5.28
N ARG A 21 -17.19 -20.04 4.67
CA ARG A 21 -16.68 -18.73 4.28
C ARG A 21 -17.00 -17.72 5.36
N VAL A 22 -16.13 -16.73 5.57
CA VAL A 22 -16.36 -15.67 6.56
C VAL A 22 -17.62 -14.89 6.21
N GLN A 23 -18.66 -15.00 7.03
CA GLN A 23 -19.90 -14.24 6.88
C GLN A 23 -19.81 -12.87 7.55
N THR A 24 -19.31 -12.83 8.78
CA THR A 24 -19.09 -11.56 9.47
C THR A 24 -17.71 -11.54 10.14
N MET A 25 -17.17 -10.34 10.25
CA MET A 25 -15.97 -10.05 11.03
C MET A 25 -16.31 -8.96 12.04
N THR A 26 -16.13 -9.24 13.32
CA THR A 26 -16.29 -8.26 14.40
C THR A 26 -14.92 -7.76 14.83
N TYR A 27 -14.74 -6.46 14.84
CA TYR A 27 -13.50 -5.80 15.23
C TYR A 27 -13.52 -5.33 16.69
N PRO A 28 -12.35 -5.10 17.32
CA PRO A 28 -12.27 -4.71 18.72
C PRO A 28 -13.00 -3.43 19.08
N ASP A 29 -13.25 -2.56 18.12
CA ASP A 29 -14.01 -1.32 18.28
C ASP A 29 -15.54 -1.51 18.13
N GLY A 30 -15.99 -2.77 18.02
CA GLY A 30 -17.39 -3.13 17.87
C GLY A 30 -17.95 -2.99 16.45
N GLU A 31 -17.12 -2.66 15.48
CA GLU A 31 -17.53 -2.67 14.07
C GLU A 31 -17.74 -4.10 13.59
N VAL A 32 -18.86 -4.36 12.93
CA VAL A 32 -19.19 -5.65 12.31
C VAL A 32 -19.24 -5.46 10.80
N VAL A 33 -18.32 -6.13 10.09
CA VAL A 33 -18.32 -6.18 8.63
C VAL A 33 -18.98 -7.47 8.17
N THR A 34 -19.95 -7.35 7.26
CA THR A 34 -20.68 -8.48 6.66
C THR A 34 -20.27 -8.65 5.22
N TYR A 35 -19.95 -9.87 4.84
CA TYR A 35 -19.56 -10.27 3.49
C TYR A 35 -20.74 -10.96 2.80
N HIS A 36 -21.03 -10.54 1.58
CA HIS A 36 -22.03 -11.15 0.72
C HIS A 36 -21.33 -11.81 -0.46
N TYR A 37 -21.77 -12.99 -0.80
CA TYR A 37 -21.15 -13.82 -1.84
C TYR A 37 -22.10 -14.06 -2.99
N ASN A 38 -21.59 -14.08 -4.21
CA ASN A 38 -22.33 -14.49 -5.39
C ASN A 38 -22.47 -16.03 -5.43
N ALA A 39 -23.21 -16.52 -6.42
CA ALA A 39 -23.44 -17.97 -6.61
C ALA A 39 -22.14 -18.76 -6.89
N ALA A 40 -21.08 -18.12 -7.37
CA ALA A 40 -19.77 -18.75 -7.59
C ALA A 40 -18.89 -18.74 -6.32
N GLY A 41 -19.38 -18.20 -5.19
CA GLY A 41 -18.64 -18.16 -3.94
C GLY A 41 -17.67 -17.00 -3.81
N GLN A 42 -17.68 -16.06 -4.73
CA GLN A 42 -16.83 -14.85 -4.69
C GLN A 42 -17.56 -13.73 -3.94
N VAL A 43 -16.81 -12.86 -3.27
CA VAL A 43 -17.38 -11.72 -2.55
C VAL A 43 -18.00 -10.75 -3.56
N GLU A 44 -19.30 -10.51 -3.43
CA GLU A 44 -20.04 -9.61 -4.31
C GLU A 44 -20.20 -8.21 -3.71
N SER A 45 -20.43 -8.11 -2.41
CA SER A 45 -20.56 -6.84 -1.70
C SER A 45 -20.15 -6.95 -0.23
N MET A 46 -19.95 -5.80 0.42
CA MET A 46 -19.59 -5.73 1.83
C MET A 46 -20.28 -4.55 2.50
N THR A 47 -20.82 -4.79 3.69
CA THR A 47 -21.44 -3.77 4.52
C THR A 47 -20.77 -3.71 5.89
N SER A 48 -20.84 -2.57 6.53
CA SER A 48 -20.37 -2.37 7.90
C SER A 48 -21.52 -1.89 8.78
N ASN A 49 -21.54 -2.37 10.02
CA ASN A 49 -22.39 -1.83 11.09
C ASN A 49 -21.48 -1.46 12.27
N LYS A 50 -21.49 -0.18 12.61
CA LYS A 50 -20.76 0.33 13.75
C LYS A 50 -21.72 1.13 14.65
N GLN A 51 -21.94 0.65 15.87
CA GLN A 51 -22.82 1.28 16.85
C GLN A 51 -24.24 1.58 16.27
N GLY A 52 -24.80 0.63 15.52
CA GLY A 52 -26.10 0.76 14.87
C GLY A 52 -26.10 1.59 13.58
N ARG A 53 -24.98 2.18 13.18
CA ARG A 53 -24.86 2.88 11.90
C ARG A 53 -24.42 1.91 10.82
N GLN A 54 -25.27 1.72 9.84
CA GLN A 54 -24.94 0.92 8.66
C GLN A 54 -24.26 1.79 7.59
N SER A 55 -23.25 1.21 6.94
CA SER A 55 -22.58 1.79 5.78
C SER A 55 -22.23 0.71 4.78
N VAL A 56 -22.21 1.09 3.51
CA VAL A 56 -21.73 0.24 2.44
C VAL A 56 -20.22 0.45 2.30
N ILE A 57 -19.44 -0.62 2.38
CA ILE A 57 -17.99 -0.58 2.12
C ILE A 57 -17.75 -0.82 0.64
N VAL A 58 -18.27 -1.95 0.16
CA VAL A 58 -18.26 -2.32 -1.26
C VAL A 58 -19.71 -2.54 -1.69
N ASP A 59 -20.19 -1.72 -2.60
CA ASP A 59 -21.53 -1.81 -3.13
C ASP A 59 -21.67 -3.03 -4.05
N ARG A 60 -20.68 -3.22 -4.94
CA ARG A 60 -20.69 -4.34 -5.88
C ARG A 60 -19.30 -4.67 -6.39
N ILE A 61 -19.02 -5.98 -6.54
CA ILE A 61 -17.90 -6.52 -7.31
C ILE A 61 -18.50 -7.39 -8.44
N GLY A 62 -18.04 -7.17 -9.66
CA GLY A 62 -18.36 -8.01 -10.82
C GLY A 62 -17.16 -8.80 -11.28
N TYR A 63 -17.40 -10.03 -11.71
CA TYR A 63 -16.36 -10.96 -12.16
C TYR A 63 -16.69 -11.45 -13.57
N ASP A 64 -15.65 -11.79 -14.33
CA ASP A 64 -15.81 -12.53 -15.57
C ASP A 64 -15.91 -14.05 -15.31
N LYS A 65 -16.02 -14.81 -16.38
CA LYS A 65 -16.13 -16.29 -16.30
C LYS A 65 -14.84 -16.98 -15.83
N GLU A 66 -13.69 -16.33 -15.95
CA GLU A 66 -12.39 -16.78 -15.46
C GLU A 66 -12.16 -16.40 -13.99
N GLY A 67 -13.05 -15.59 -13.42
CA GLY A 67 -12.95 -15.12 -12.04
C GLY A 67 -12.15 -13.82 -11.85
N HIS A 68 -11.77 -13.14 -12.93
CA HIS A 68 -11.14 -11.84 -12.81
C HIS A 68 -12.17 -10.79 -12.41
N THR A 69 -11.76 -9.86 -11.54
CA THR A 69 -12.58 -8.71 -11.22
C THR A 69 -12.66 -7.78 -12.43
N VAL A 70 -13.87 -7.56 -12.96
CA VAL A 70 -14.10 -6.65 -14.09
C VAL A 70 -14.76 -5.33 -13.67
N TYR A 71 -15.36 -5.30 -12.49
CA TYR A 71 -16.03 -4.13 -11.96
C TYR A 71 -15.97 -4.09 -10.44
N THR A 72 -15.78 -2.92 -9.87
CA THR A 72 -15.88 -2.69 -8.43
C THR A 72 -16.52 -1.33 -8.18
N LYS A 73 -17.59 -1.30 -7.38
CA LYS A 73 -18.20 -0.08 -6.89
C LYS A 73 -18.08 0.00 -5.39
N LEU A 74 -17.48 1.06 -4.89
CA LEU A 74 -17.32 1.30 -3.47
C LEU A 74 -18.47 2.10 -2.90
N GLY A 75 -18.71 2.00 -1.61
CA GLY A 75 -19.75 2.72 -0.90
C GLY A 75 -19.62 4.25 -0.96
N ASN A 76 -18.45 4.78 -1.29
CA ASN A 76 -18.23 6.22 -1.53
C ASN A 76 -18.61 6.68 -2.95
N GLY A 77 -19.17 5.77 -3.78
CA GLY A 77 -19.54 6.05 -5.15
C GLY A 77 -18.42 5.96 -6.18
N THR A 78 -17.21 5.56 -5.76
CA THR A 78 -16.09 5.31 -6.69
C THR A 78 -16.33 3.99 -7.43
N GLU A 79 -16.16 4.02 -8.74
CA GLU A 79 -16.31 2.85 -9.62
C GLU A 79 -15.01 2.58 -10.35
N THR A 80 -14.60 1.31 -10.39
CA THR A 80 -13.45 0.85 -11.16
C THR A 80 -13.87 -0.24 -12.11
N THR A 81 -13.48 -0.12 -13.37
CA THR A 81 -13.69 -1.15 -14.39
C THR A 81 -12.36 -1.65 -14.91
N TYR A 82 -12.30 -2.94 -15.23
CA TYR A 82 -11.12 -3.60 -15.76
C TYR A 82 -11.46 -4.35 -17.02
N THR A 83 -10.58 -4.32 -18.00
CA THR A 83 -10.68 -5.17 -19.20
C THR A 83 -9.41 -5.96 -19.37
N TYR A 84 -9.58 -7.20 -19.78
CA TYR A 84 -8.50 -8.16 -19.94
C TYR A 84 -8.39 -8.62 -21.39
N ASP A 85 -7.18 -8.98 -21.78
CA ASP A 85 -6.86 -9.63 -23.03
C ASP A 85 -7.48 -11.04 -23.07
N LYS A 86 -8.24 -11.35 -24.10
CA LYS A 86 -8.96 -12.63 -24.19
C LYS A 86 -8.06 -13.86 -24.40
N GLN A 87 -6.83 -13.67 -24.82
CA GLN A 87 -5.92 -14.78 -25.14
C GLN A 87 -4.96 -15.07 -23.98
N ARG A 88 -4.48 -14.01 -23.31
CA ARG A 88 -3.48 -14.11 -22.26
C ARG A 88 -3.96 -13.62 -20.90
N GLU A 89 -5.22 -13.18 -20.83
CA GLU A 89 -5.87 -12.72 -19.59
C GLU A 89 -5.11 -11.57 -18.89
N ARG A 90 -4.32 -10.81 -19.66
CA ARG A 90 -3.58 -9.65 -19.18
C ARG A 90 -4.49 -8.44 -19.07
N LEU A 91 -4.27 -7.63 -18.05
CA LEU A 91 -4.98 -6.38 -17.89
C LEU A 91 -4.68 -5.41 -19.04
N GLN A 92 -5.67 -5.08 -19.84
CA GLN A 92 -5.54 -4.12 -20.93
C GLN A 92 -5.88 -2.70 -20.52
N ASN A 93 -6.93 -2.55 -19.71
CA ASN A 93 -7.37 -1.23 -19.28
C ASN A 93 -7.91 -1.29 -17.85
N ALA A 94 -7.69 -0.21 -17.10
CA ALA A 94 -8.33 0.04 -15.82
C ALA A 94 -8.80 1.49 -15.76
N THR A 95 -10.10 1.66 -15.56
CA THR A 95 -10.73 2.96 -15.48
C THR A 95 -11.31 3.20 -14.10
N LEU A 96 -10.96 4.31 -13.48
CA LEU A 96 -11.52 4.77 -12.21
C LEU A 96 -12.40 5.98 -12.46
N THR A 97 -13.64 5.89 -12.00
CA THR A 97 -14.65 6.95 -12.12
C THR A 97 -15.12 7.37 -10.73
N MET A 98 -15.28 8.65 -10.51
CA MET A 98 -15.80 9.24 -9.29
C MET A 98 -16.75 10.39 -9.64
N GLU A 99 -17.93 10.41 -9.03
CA GLU A 99 -18.98 11.41 -9.30
C GLU A 99 -19.28 11.56 -10.82
N GLY A 100 -19.28 10.45 -11.55
CA GLY A 100 -19.52 10.42 -13.00
C GLY A 100 -18.35 10.90 -13.87
N GLN A 101 -17.19 11.17 -13.28
CA GLN A 101 -16.02 11.66 -14.00
C GLN A 101 -14.90 10.62 -13.95
N THR A 102 -14.26 10.40 -15.08
CA THR A 102 -13.08 9.55 -15.16
C THR A 102 -11.87 10.26 -14.56
N VAL A 103 -11.35 9.71 -13.48
CA VAL A 103 -10.17 10.21 -12.74
C VAL A 103 -8.89 9.51 -13.17
N MET A 104 -9.01 8.27 -13.65
CA MET A 104 -7.93 7.46 -14.17
C MET A 104 -8.44 6.60 -15.32
N ASP A 105 -7.68 6.52 -16.40
CA ASP A 105 -7.93 5.63 -17.54
C ASP A 105 -6.58 5.10 -18.03
N ASN A 106 -6.13 4.04 -17.37
CA ASN A 106 -4.84 3.42 -17.64
C ASN A 106 -4.98 2.33 -18.71
N LYS A 107 -4.19 2.45 -19.78
CA LYS A 107 -4.03 1.43 -20.81
C LYS A 107 -2.63 0.85 -20.75
N TYR A 108 -2.55 -0.46 -20.82
CA TYR A 108 -1.31 -1.23 -20.66
C TYR A 108 -0.88 -1.82 -21.99
N ARG A 109 0.42 -1.79 -22.25
CA ARG A 109 1.06 -2.47 -23.38
C ARG A 109 2.07 -3.46 -22.83
N TYR A 110 2.16 -4.61 -23.45
CA TYR A 110 3.03 -5.72 -23.05
C TYR A 110 3.88 -6.19 -24.20
N ASP A 111 5.01 -6.81 -23.89
CA ASP A 111 5.78 -7.60 -24.82
C ASP A 111 5.26 -9.05 -24.94
N ALA A 112 6.02 -9.88 -25.64
CA ALA A 112 5.66 -11.28 -25.87
C ALA A 112 5.79 -12.16 -24.61
N VAL A 113 6.55 -11.72 -23.61
CA VAL A 113 6.80 -12.44 -22.34
C VAL A 113 6.14 -11.77 -21.14
N ASP A 114 5.14 -10.91 -21.39
CA ASP A 114 4.27 -10.26 -20.41
C ASP A 114 4.92 -9.14 -19.58
N ASN A 115 6.08 -8.63 -19.99
CA ASN A 115 6.61 -7.41 -19.42
C ASN A 115 5.76 -6.21 -19.86
N ILE A 116 5.52 -5.28 -18.96
CA ILE A 116 4.79 -4.04 -19.25
C ILE A 116 5.71 -3.08 -20.01
N LEU A 117 5.46 -2.86 -21.28
CA LEU A 117 6.20 -1.90 -22.10
C LEU A 117 5.73 -0.46 -21.95
N GLY A 118 4.55 -0.25 -21.41
CA GLY A 118 4.06 1.10 -21.17
C GLY A 118 2.67 1.17 -20.59
N ILE A 119 2.44 2.30 -19.90
CA ILE A 119 1.16 2.65 -19.31
C ILE A 119 0.80 4.05 -19.77
N THR A 120 -0.40 4.24 -20.30
CA THR A 120 -0.91 5.57 -20.65
C THR A 120 -2.18 5.84 -19.87
N ASN A 121 -2.21 6.99 -19.19
CA ASN A 121 -3.42 7.49 -18.56
C ASN A 121 -4.03 8.58 -19.45
N ALA A 122 -5.21 8.33 -20.01
CA ALA A 122 -5.91 9.26 -20.88
C ALA A 122 -6.84 10.22 -20.12
N ALA A 123 -7.10 9.98 -18.85
CA ALA A 123 -8.00 10.79 -18.03
C ALA A 123 -7.48 12.22 -17.87
N ASN A 124 -8.37 13.18 -17.95
CA ASN A 124 -8.09 14.60 -17.70
C ASN A 124 -9.20 15.20 -16.83
N PRO A 125 -9.22 14.91 -15.53
CA PRO A 125 -10.28 15.34 -14.61
C PRO A 125 -10.17 16.84 -14.32
N THR A 126 -10.61 17.68 -15.25
CA THR A 126 -10.51 19.15 -15.16
C THR A 126 -11.52 19.78 -14.21
N SER A 127 -12.65 19.12 -13.95
CA SER A 127 -13.78 19.65 -13.18
C SER A 127 -13.82 19.21 -11.72
N LEU A 128 -12.89 18.38 -11.24
CA LEU A 128 -12.75 18.04 -9.82
C LEU A 128 -12.14 19.19 -8.99
N THR A 129 -12.44 20.42 -9.36
CA THR A 129 -11.97 21.65 -8.68
C THR A 129 -12.55 21.83 -7.28
N LYS A 130 -13.60 21.08 -6.91
CA LYS A 130 -14.14 21.05 -5.53
C LYS A 130 -13.20 20.40 -4.53
N LEU A 131 -12.23 19.64 -4.97
CA LEU A 131 -11.22 18.97 -4.13
C LEU A 131 -10.05 19.90 -3.83
N ASN A 132 -10.27 20.96 -3.05
CA ASN A 132 -9.23 21.83 -2.49
C ASN A 132 -8.15 22.28 -3.49
N LYS A 133 -8.54 22.61 -4.73
CA LYS A 133 -7.60 22.98 -5.81
C LYS A 133 -6.55 21.92 -6.16
N ALA A 134 -6.62 20.72 -5.59
CA ALA A 134 -5.75 19.64 -5.97
C ALA A 134 -6.12 19.20 -7.41
N LYS A 135 -5.19 19.38 -8.31
CA LYS A 135 -5.29 18.84 -9.66
C LYS A 135 -5.01 17.34 -9.57
N LEU A 136 -6.09 16.56 -9.44
CA LEU A 136 -6.01 15.12 -9.39
C LEU A 136 -5.72 14.57 -10.76
N GLY A 137 -4.62 13.84 -10.84
CA GLY A 137 -4.28 13.11 -12.03
C GLY A 137 -4.02 14.03 -13.22
N GLY A 138 -4.28 13.52 -14.37
CA GLY A 138 -4.04 14.14 -15.65
C GLY A 138 -3.42 13.13 -16.61
N ARG A 139 -3.39 13.50 -17.87
CA ARG A 139 -2.75 12.68 -18.89
C ARG A 139 -1.30 12.41 -18.53
N SER A 140 -0.93 11.15 -18.56
CA SER A 140 0.45 10.71 -18.37
C SER A 140 0.76 9.54 -19.28
N SER A 141 2.03 9.36 -19.58
CA SER A 141 2.53 8.21 -20.31
C SER A 141 3.82 7.72 -19.67
N HIS A 142 3.97 6.43 -19.58
CA HIS A 142 5.17 5.77 -19.09
C HIS A 142 5.61 4.71 -20.10
N THR A 143 6.93 4.57 -20.28
CA THR A 143 7.55 3.57 -21.15
C THR A 143 8.59 2.82 -20.35
N TYR A 144 8.72 1.53 -20.61
CA TYR A 144 9.62 0.64 -19.90
C TYR A 144 10.38 -0.23 -20.88
N GLU A 145 11.66 -0.44 -20.61
CA GLU A 145 12.53 -1.32 -21.38
C GLU A 145 13.20 -2.31 -20.44
N TYR A 146 13.36 -3.53 -20.95
CA TYR A 146 13.88 -4.64 -20.18
C TYR A 146 15.07 -5.25 -20.91
N ASP A 147 15.97 -5.85 -20.16
CA ASP A 147 17.05 -6.64 -20.72
C ASP A 147 16.60 -8.10 -21.04
N GLU A 148 17.53 -8.90 -21.53
CA GLU A 148 17.28 -10.30 -21.89
C GLU A 148 16.87 -11.19 -20.70
N LEU A 149 17.11 -10.75 -19.46
CA LEU A 149 16.69 -11.41 -18.23
C LEU A 149 15.38 -10.85 -17.66
N ASN A 150 14.65 -10.04 -18.45
CA ASN A 150 13.41 -9.36 -18.03
C ASN A 150 13.59 -8.41 -16.84
N ARG A 151 14.79 -7.83 -16.67
CA ARG A 151 15.04 -6.82 -15.63
C ARG A 151 14.82 -5.43 -16.23
N LEU A 152 14.16 -4.55 -15.47
CA LEU A 152 13.90 -3.18 -15.90
C LEU A 152 15.20 -2.38 -15.99
N VAL A 153 15.62 -2.02 -17.19
CA VAL A 153 16.86 -1.25 -17.42
C VAL A 153 16.60 0.22 -17.73
N HIS A 154 15.42 0.54 -18.27
CA HIS A 154 15.05 1.92 -18.57
C HIS A 154 13.56 2.16 -18.28
N ALA A 155 13.26 3.30 -17.67
CA ALA A 155 11.89 3.77 -17.51
C ALA A 155 11.83 5.27 -17.77
N SER A 156 10.87 5.70 -18.57
CA SER A 156 10.62 7.12 -18.79
C SER A 156 9.14 7.43 -18.63
N GLY A 157 8.85 8.66 -18.26
CA GLY A 157 7.47 9.08 -18.10
C GLY A 157 7.30 10.57 -18.30
N LYS A 158 6.12 10.94 -18.80
CA LYS A 158 5.74 12.32 -19.04
C LYS A 158 4.32 12.57 -18.58
N ALA A 159 4.13 13.67 -17.87
CA ALA A 159 2.86 14.25 -17.48
C ALA A 159 2.82 15.73 -17.84
N LYS A 160 1.73 16.43 -17.54
CA LYS A 160 1.56 17.85 -17.92
C LYS A 160 2.66 18.76 -17.40
N CYS A 161 3.15 18.53 -16.19
CA CYS A 161 4.08 19.43 -15.49
C CYS A 161 5.35 18.71 -15.02
N ALA A 162 5.59 17.48 -15.44
CA ALA A 162 6.75 16.72 -15.01
C ALA A 162 7.10 15.64 -16.04
N SER A 163 8.39 15.35 -16.14
CA SER A 163 8.90 14.18 -16.82
C SER A 163 10.01 13.54 -16.01
N TYR A 164 10.23 12.27 -16.20
CA TYR A 164 11.38 11.57 -15.64
C TYR A 164 11.99 10.63 -16.68
N ASP A 165 13.26 10.39 -16.50
CA ASP A 165 14.04 9.41 -17.21
C ASP A 165 14.90 8.66 -16.19
N MET A 166 14.81 7.32 -16.16
CA MET A 166 15.46 6.47 -15.18
C MET A 166 16.16 5.33 -15.87
N VAL A 167 17.43 5.13 -15.56
CA VAL A 167 18.26 4.03 -16.07
C VAL A 167 18.75 3.20 -14.89
N MET A 168 18.71 1.87 -15.05
CA MET A 168 19.29 0.91 -14.11
C MET A 168 20.31 0.02 -14.83
N SER A 169 21.34 -0.38 -14.11
CA SER A 169 22.29 -1.41 -14.53
C SER A 169 22.41 -2.49 -13.44
N PHE A 170 22.73 -3.69 -13.88
CA PHE A 170 22.79 -4.87 -13.03
C PHE A 170 24.09 -5.64 -13.25
N GLY A 171 24.54 -6.30 -12.21
CA GLY A 171 25.67 -7.24 -12.26
C GLY A 171 25.24 -8.65 -12.69
N GLN A 172 26.21 -9.57 -12.61
CA GLN A 172 26.02 -10.95 -13.05
C GLN A 172 25.04 -11.75 -12.17
N MET A 173 24.92 -11.41 -10.91
CA MET A 173 23.97 -12.03 -9.97
C MET A 173 22.62 -11.29 -9.92
N SER A 174 22.37 -10.42 -10.90
CA SER A 174 21.19 -9.54 -10.98
C SER A 174 21.10 -8.49 -9.86
N GLU A 175 22.21 -8.25 -9.17
CA GLU A 175 22.32 -7.16 -8.20
C GLU A 175 22.33 -5.80 -8.92
N PRO A 176 21.61 -4.78 -8.44
CA PRO A 176 21.67 -3.42 -8.98
C PRO A 176 23.09 -2.82 -8.83
N LEU A 177 23.66 -2.30 -9.89
CA LEU A 177 24.96 -1.57 -9.83
C LEU A 177 24.77 -0.07 -9.82
N ALA A 178 23.79 0.42 -10.56
CA ALA A 178 23.46 1.83 -10.58
C ALA A 178 21.96 2.05 -10.84
N LYS A 179 21.43 3.12 -10.25
CA LYS A 179 20.10 3.64 -10.53
C LYS A 179 20.17 5.15 -10.63
N VAL A 180 19.95 5.66 -11.83
CA VAL A 180 20.03 7.11 -12.12
C VAL A 180 18.66 7.58 -12.57
N GLN A 181 18.12 8.60 -11.94
CA GLN A 181 16.88 9.23 -12.37
C GLN A 181 17.07 10.72 -12.52
N LYS A 182 16.69 11.23 -13.67
CA LYS A 182 16.57 12.66 -13.95
C LYS A 182 15.10 13.03 -13.95
N VAL A 183 14.75 14.05 -13.21
CA VAL A 183 13.38 14.56 -13.13
C VAL A 183 13.39 16.00 -13.59
N ASP A 184 12.55 16.31 -14.58
CA ASP A 184 12.21 17.66 -14.98
C ASP A 184 10.81 17.97 -14.45
N SER A 185 10.76 18.80 -13.42
CA SER A 185 9.51 19.07 -12.70
C SER A 185 9.61 20.37 -11.92
N THR A 186 8.49 21.06 -11.82
CA THR A 186 8.31 22.20 -10.91
C THR A 186 7.92 21.75 -9.48
N THR A 187 7.85 20.44 -9.25
CA THR A 187 7.47 19.82 -7.98
C THR A 187 8.69 19.46 -7.13
N THR A 188 8.43 18.87 -5.96
CA THR A 188 9.45 18.40 -5.01
C THR A 188 10.12 17.07 -5.41
N ALA A 189 9.74 16.47 -6.53
CA ALA A 189 10.38 15.27 -7.02
C ALA A 189 11.86 15.54 -7.35
N LYS A 190 12.72 14.64 -6.90
CA LYS A 190 14.17 14.82 -6.98
C LYS A 190 14.80 13.89 -8.00
N SER A 191 15.76 14.41 -8.74
CA SER A 191 16.73 13.61 -9.45
C SER A 191 17.67 12.94 -8.45
N TYR A 192 18.13 11.73 -8.77
CA TYR A 192 19.12 11.02 -7.98
C TYR A 192 20.05 10.22 -8.88
N ASN A 193 21.23 9.92 -8.35
CA ASN A 193 22.21 9.06 -8.96
C ASN A 193 22.76 8.16 -7.87
N PHE A 194 22.29 6.91 -7.85
CA PHE A 194 22.69 5.91 -6.86
C PHE A 194 23.64 4.91 -7.51
N ALA A 195 24.86 4.87 -6.98
CA ALA A 195 25.77 3.76 -7.16
C ALA A 195 25.64 2.79 -5.98
N TYR A 196 25.70 1.51 -6.27
CA TYR A 196 25.59 0.45 -5.28
C TYR A 196 26.96 -0.19 -5.08
N LYS A 197 27.31 -0.51 -3.83
CA LYS A 197 28.51 -1.27 -3.49
C LYS A 197 28.14 -2.53 -2.73
N TYR A 198 28.92 -3.59 -2.95
CA TYR A 198 28.75 -4.92 -2.39
C TYR A 198 30.10 -5.39 -1.84
N GLU A 199 30.39 -5.02 -0.59
CA GLU A 199 31.68 -5.24 0.04
C GLU A 199 31.64 -6.36 1.08
N ASP A 200 30.43 -6.88 1.40
CA ASP A 200 30.23 -7.98 2.33
C ASP A 200 30.29 -9.32 1.59
N SER A 201 31.38 -10.06 1.77
CA SER A 201 31.56 -11.39 1.17
C SER A 201 30.58 -12.44 1.69
N ASN A 202 29.99 -12.25 2.87
CA ASN A 202 29.00 -13.16 3.44
C ASN A 202 27.62 -12.93 2.81
N HIS A 203 27.37 -11.71 2.33
CA HIS A 203 26.11 -11.32 1.69
C HIS A 203 26.37 -10.64 0.35
N PRO A 204 26.84 -11.37 -0.67
CA PRO A 204 27.40 -10.80 -1.90
C PRO A 204 26.37 -10.05 -2.77
N THR A 205 25.07 -10.26 -2.55
CA THR A 205 23.98 -9.55 -3.24
C THR A 205 23.29 -8.49 -2.38
N ALA A 206 23.70 -8.32 -1.12
CA ALA A 206 23.19 -7.28 -0.23
C ALA A 206 24.08 -6.04 -0.32
N PRO A 207 23.55 -4.87 -0.73
CA PRO A 207 24.36 -3.68 -0.91
C PRO A 207 24.87 -3.15 0.45
N THR A 208 26.15 -2.89 0.55
CA THR A 208 26.77 -2.23 1.71
C THR A 208 26.69 -0.72 1.64
N GLN A 209 26.49 -0.16 0.42
CA GLN A 209 26.28 1.26 0.21
C GLN A 209 25.37 1.51 -0.99
N ILE A 210 24.43 2.46 -0.84
CA ILE A 210 23.60 3.00 -1.92
C ILE A 210 23.63 4.52 -1.82
N GLY A 211 24.32 5.17 -2.75
CA GLY A 211 24.54 6.62 -2.66
C GLY A 211 25.23 7.02 -1.36
N ASN A 212 24.53 7.78 -0.52
CA ASN A 212 25.03 8.23 0.79
C ASN A 212 24.59 7.34 1.96
N ASP A 213 23.79 6.29 1.69
CA ASP A 213 23.34 5.36 2.71
C ASP A 213 24.26 4.16 2.80
N HIS A 214 24.70 3.84 4.03
CA HIS A 214 25.50 2.66 4.37
C HIS A 214 24.65 1.64 5.11
N TYR A 215 24.82 0.38 4.78
CA TYR A 215 24.00 -0.73 5.24
C TYR A 215 24.84 -1.78 5.92
N THR A 216 24.39 -2.27 7.08
CA THR A 216 25.03 -3.36 7.83
C THR A 216 24.01 -4.47 8.06
N TYR A 217 24.44 -5.71 7.94
CA TYR A 217 23.60 -6.89 8.06
C TYR A 217 24.06 -7.79 9.20
N ASP A 218 23.15 -8.57 9.77
CA ASP A 218 23.52 -9.67 10.68
C ASP A 218 23.92 -10.94 9.89
N ALA A 219 24.29 -12.00 10.61
CA ALA A 219 24.71 -13.26 10.00
C ALA A 219 23.59 -13.95 9.17
N ASN A 220 22.34 -13.62 9.42
CA ASN A 220 21.17 -14.14 8.67
C ASN A 220 20.84 -13.29 7.44
N GLY A 221 21.55 -12.17 7.21
CA GLY A 221 21.29 -11.23 6.14
C GLY A 221 20.20 -10.21 6.46
N ASN A 222 19.76 -10.11 7.71
CA ASN A 222 18.81 -9.07 8.11
C ASN A 222 19.52 -7.73 8.22
N LEU A 223 18.90 -6.67 7.71
CA LEU A 223 19.42 -5.30 7.81
C LEU A 223 19.37 -4.81 9.26
N THR A 224 20.51 -4.51 9.87
CA THR A 224 20.59 -4.07 11.27
C THR A 224 20.82 -2.59 11.44
N LEU A 225 21.51 -1.95 10.48
CA LEU A 225 21.85 -0.55 10.57
C LEU A 225 21.82 0.11 9.19
N VAL A 226 21.27 1.32 9.13
CA VAL A 226 21.43 2.25 8.00
C VAL A 226 21.93 3.58 8.56
N THR A 227 23.02 4.07 8.00
CA THR A 227 23.52 5.43 8.28
C THR A 227 23.56 6.24 7.00
N ASN A 228 23.23 7.52 7.07
CA ASN A 228 23.29 8.44 5.92
C ASN A 228 24.32 9.55 6.19
N ASP A 229 25.35 9.63 5.33
CA ASP A 229 26.46 10.55 5.49
C ASP A 229 26.04 12.02 5.26
N SER A 230 25.04 12.27 4.40
CA SER A 230 24.64 13.62 4.04
C SER A 230 23.69 14.26 5.07
N THR A 231 22.90 13.44 5.76
CA THR A 231 21.90 13.90 6.74
C THR A 231 22.28 13.60 8.17
N ASN A 232 23.35 12.81 8.37
CA ASN A 232 23.77 12.29 9.67
C ASN A 232 22.64 11.60 10.42
N THR A 233 21.83 10.84 9.68
CA THR A 233 20.68 10.11 10.23
C THR A 233 21.05 8.64 10.41
N THR A 234 20.45 8.02 11.41
CA THR A 234 20.71 6.62 11.76
C THR A 234 19.39 5.88 11.94
N ARG A 235 19.31 4.70 11.35
CA ARG A 235 18.21 3.76 11.54
C ARG A 235 18.75 2.42 11.99
N GLU A 236 18.29 1.93 13.14
CA GLU A 236 18.67 0.66 13.71
C GLU A 236 17.50 -0.30 13.73
N MET A 237 17.74 -1.55 13.42
CA MET A 237 16.75 -2.61 13.35
C MET A 237 17.18 -3.82 14.15
N TYR A 238 16.26 -4.33 14.97
CA TYR A 238 16.49 -5.48 15.84
C TYR A 238 15.51 -6.59 15.46
N TRP A 239 16.05 -7.76 15.23
CA TRP A 239 15.32 -8.92 14.73
C TRP A 239 15.26 -10.02 15.80
N ASP A 240 14.26 -10.88 15.73
CA ASP A 240 14.19 -12.10 16.55
C ASP A 240 14.83 -13.30 15.81
N GLU A 241 14.82 -14.45 16.46
CA GLU A 241 15.40 -15.69 15.95
C GLU A 241 14.65 -16.23 14.70
N ASP A 242 13.41 -15.78 14.47
CA ASP A 242 12.60 -16.11 13.30
C ASP A 242 12.76 -15.07 12.17
N ASN A 243 13.76 -14.19 12.24
CA ASN A 243 14.03 -13.08 11.31
C ASN A 243 12.83 -12.11 11.18
N ARG A 244 12.13 -11.86 12.28
CA ARG A 244 11.03 -10.88 12.32
C ARG A 244 11.52 -9.59 12.98
N LEU A 245 11.23 -8.45 12.36
CA LEU A 245 11.63 -7.14 12.87
C LEU A 245 10.88 -6.82 14.18
N MET A 246 11.58 -6.80 15.29
CA MET A 246 11.02 -6.53 16.61
C MET A 246 11.04 -5.06 16.97
N VAL A 247 12.12 -4.36 16.63
CA VAL A 247 12.30 -2.94 16.96
C VAL A 247 12.93 -2.22 15.78
N LEU A 248 12.40 -1.06 15.48
CA LEU A 248 12.96 -0.08 14.56
C LEU A 248 13.19 1.23 15.33
N SER A 249 14.44 1.67 15.40
CA SER A 249 14.82 2.99 15.88
C SER A 249 15.21 3.86 14.69
N ASP A 250 14.53 4.97 14.48
CA ASP A 250 14.74 5.88 13.36
C ASP A 250 14.88 7.31 13.89
N ASN A 251 16.11 7.79 13.97
CA ASN A 251 16.43 9.14 14.45
C ASN A 251 15.73 9.50 15.78
N GLY A 252 15.82 8.60 16.77
CA GLY A 252 15.23 8.79 18.09
C GLY A 252 13.73 8.49 18.19
N LYS A 253 13.12 8.04 17.12
CA LYS A 253 11.75 7.51 17.11
C LYS A 253 11.80 5.99 17.09
N THR A 254 11.15 5.35 18.03
CA THR A 254 11.15 3.89 18.15
C THR A 254 9.79 3.32 17.82
N SER A 255 9.78 2.31 16.96
CA SER A 255 8.63 1.45 16.68
C SER A 255 8.92 0.04 17.18
N ARG A 256 7.94 -0.60 17.79
CA ARG A 256 8.00 -2.00 18.22
C ARG A 256 6.91 -2.79 17.51
N TYR A 257 7.22 -4.03 17.20
CA TYR A 257 6.35 -4.92 16.47
C TYR A 257 6.10 -6.17 17.30
N THR A 258 4.86 -6.66 17.28
CA THR A 258 4.47 -7.92 17.93
C THR A 258 3.83 -8.82 16.91
N TYR A 259 4.18 -10.10 16.95
CA TYR A 259 3.72 -11.10 16.00
C TYR A 259 2.92 -12.19 16.72
N ASN A 260 1.99 -12.82 16.03
CA ASN A 260 1.32 -14.01 16.51
C ASN A 260 2.16 -15.26 16.20
N ALA A 261 1.68 -16.44 16.63
CA ALA A 261 2.36 -17.71 16.39
C ALA A 261 2.47 -18.09 14.90
N ALA A 262 1.65 -17.50 14.04
CA ALA A 262 1.72 -17.69 12.59
C ALA A 262 2.73 -16.73 11.89
N GLY A 263 3.43 -15.89 12.66
CA GLY A 263 4.39 -14.91 12.12
C GLY A 263 3.72 -13.65 11.55
N GLU A 264 2.41 -13.46 11.76
CA GLU A 264 1.74 -12.25 11.31
C GLU A 264 1.89 -11.12 12.33
N ARG A 265 2.22 -9.92 11.86
CA ARG A 265 2.33 -8.76 12.74
C ARG A 265 0.93 -8.32 13.22
N ILE A 266 0.67 -8.50 14.51
CA ILE A 266 -0.61 -8.15 15.12
C ILE A 266 -0.62 -6.75 15.74
N MET A 267 0.56 -6.21 16.09
CA MET A 267 0.63 -4.90 16.73
C MET A 267 1.90 -4.15 16.29
N LYS A 268 1.74 -2.85 16.07
CA LYS A 268 2.83 -1.89 15.98
C LYS A 268 2.60 -0.80 17.01
N SER A 269 3.58 -0.54 17.85
CA SER A 269 3.57 0.58 18.77
C SER A 269 4.73 1.51 18.48
N TYR A 270 4.55 2.82 18.64
CA TYR A 270 5.60 3.78 18.39
C TYR A 270 5.59 4.94 19.40
N GLY A 271 6.76 5.52 19.60
CA GLY A 271 6.95 6.61 20.52
C GLY A 271 8.33 7.25 20.38
N THR A 272 8.58 8.30 21.17
CA THR A 272 9.92 8.80 21.42
C THR A 272 10.52 8.07 22.62
N MET A 273 11.85 8.08 22.77
CA MET A 273 12.50 7.46 23.93
C MET A 273 11.77 7.81 25.25
N GLY A 274 11.20 6.79 25.90
CA GLY A 274 10.52 6.89 27.19
C GLY A 274 8.99 7.01 27.18
N ALA A 275 8.32 7.20 26.04
CA ALA A 275 6.86 7.28 25.98
C ALA A 275 6.29 6.59 24.75
N LEU A 276 5.39 5.64 24.96
CA LEU A 276 4.56 5.07 23.91
C LEU A 276 3.52 6.13 23.50
N ARG A 277 3.58 6.63 22.26
CA ARG A 277 2.67 7.70 21.80
C ARG A 277 1.47 7.19 21.01
N SER A 278 1.56 6.02 20.39
CA SER A 278 0.43 5.41 19.71
C SER A 278 0.64 3.93 19.47
N ILE A 279 -0.44 3.24 19.23
CA ILE A 279 -0.48 1.81 18.95
C ILE A 279 -1.28 1.62 17.66
N ASP A 280 -0.64 1.06 16.64
CA ASP A 280 -1.30 0.66 15.41
C ASP A 280 -1.66 -0.82 15.50
N TYR A 281 -2.93 -1.12 15.30
CA TYR A 281 -3.42 -2.48 15.23
C TYR A 281 -3.62 -2.89 13.78
N ASN A 282 -3.02 -3.98 13.39
CA ASN A 282 -3.33 -4.59 12.11
C ASN A 282 -4.67 -5.29 12.23
N LYS A 283 -5.68 -4.77 11.60
CA LYS A 283 -6.94 -5.47 11.35
C LYS A 283 -6.79 -6.45 10.18
N TYR A 284 -5.63 -7.06 10.05
CA TYR A 284 -5.37 -8.02 9.00
C TYR A 284 -5.71 -9.39 9.50
N PHE A 285 -6.86 -9.86 9.22
CA PHE A 285 -7.09 -11.27 9.36
C PHE A 285 -7.94 -11.77 8.22
N VAL A 286 -7.39 -12.74 7.53
CA VAL A 286 -8.04 -13.68 6.61
C VAL A 286 -8.35 -13.17 5.20
N ILE A 287 -8.72 -11.92 4.94
CA ILE A 287 -9.14 -11.52 3.59
C ILE A 287 -8.56 -10.18 3.12
N GLY A 288 -7.82 -9.52 3.94
CA GLY A 288 -7.33 -8.20 3.58
C GLY A 288 -7.03 -7.36 4.78
N LEU A 289 -6.50 -6.29 4.47
CA LEU A 289 -5.88 -5.40 5.37
C LEU A 289 -6.85 -4.37 5.85
N VAL A 290 -7.17 -4.35 7.11
CA VAL A 290 -7.70 -3.16 7.73
C VAL A 290 -6.66 -2.64 8.70
N HIS A 291 -6.02 -1.55 8.33
CA HIS A 291 -5.07 -0.85 9.18
C HIS A 291 -5.79 0.26 9.91
N ASN A 292 -5.79 0.19 11.23
CA ASN A 292 -6.28 1.26 12.07
C ASN A 292 -5.08 2.07 12.59
N GLU A 293 -4.92 3.28 12.11
CA GLU A 293 -4.03 4.23 12.79
C GLU A 293 -4.69 4.65 14.10
N GLY A 294 -4.49 3.85 15.13
CA GLY A 294 -4.96 4.14 16.48
C GLY A 294 -4.16 5.26 17.13
N ARG A 295 -4.19 6.46 16.60
CA ARG A 295 -3.60 7.61 17.30
C ARG A 295 -4.28 7.92 18.62
N HIS A 296 -5.36 7.22 18.96
CA HIS A 296 -6.30 7.70 19.94
C HIS A 296 -6.59 6.77 21.10
N ILE A 297 -5.81 5.71 21.21
CA ILE A 297 -6.01 4.78 22.32
C ILE A 297 -5.32 5.26 23.60
N THR A 298 -4.37 6.19 23.48
CA THR A 298 -3.58 6.61 24.65
C THR A 298 -4.01 7.89 25.34
N ASP A 299 -4.75 8.78 24.69
CA ASP A 299 -5.06 10.07 25.30
C ASP A 299 -6.51 10.52 25.23
N GLY A 300 -7.40 9.72 24.65
CA GLY A 300 -8.84 10.01 24.65
C GLY A 300 -9.28 11.26 23.89
N LEU A 301 -8.37 11.96 23.23
CA LEU A 301 -8.63 13.28 22.65
C LEU A 301 -9.04 13.27 21.18
N TYR A 302 -8.93 12.13 20.47
CA TYR A 302 -9.35 12.08 19.07
C TYR A 302 -9.92 10.71 18.70
N PRO A 303 -11.16 10.46 18.98
CA PRO A 303 -11.71 9.11 18.83
C PRO A 303 -12.10 8.74 17.43
N ASN A 304 -11.63 9.08 16.33
CA ASN A 304 -12.27 8.67 15.08
C ASN A 304 -11.48 8.89 13.77
N HIS A 305 -10.27 8.39 13.67
CA HIS A 305 -9.62 8.29 12.37
C HIS A 305 -9.38 6.82 12.01
N TYR A 306 -10.12 6.31 11.04
CA TYR A 306 -9.94 4.96 10.53
C TYR A 306 -9.35 5.00 9.13
N VAL A 307 -8.35 4.18 8.91
CA VAL A 307 -7.85 3.86 7.59
C VAL A 307 -8.16 2.41 7.32
N GLN A 308 -9.08 2.15 6.42
CA GLN A 308 -9.38 0.80 5.96
C GLN A 308 -8.67 0.51 4.65
N LEU A 309 -7.78 -0.47 4.67
CA LEU A 309 -7.17 -1.06 3.50
C LEU A 309 -7.86 -2.40 3.24
N LEU A 310 -8.56 -2.52 2.14
CA LEU A 310 -9.17 -3.77 1.73
C LEU A 310 -8.31 -4.42 0.67
N GLY A 311 -7.70 -5.55 0.98
CA GLY A 311 -6.96 -6.35 0.03
C GLY A 311 -7.72 -7.61 -0.33
N PHE A 312 -7.91 -7.85 -1.62
CA PHE A 312 -8.45 -9.10 -2.14
C PHE A 312 -7.38 -9.78 -2.99
N ASN A 313 -7.03 -11.02 -2.67
CA ASN A 313 -6.21 -11.91 -3.50
C ASN A 313 -5.02 -11.24 -4.22
N ARG A 314 -4.07 -10.68 -3.50
CA ARG A 314 -2.91 -9.95 -4.05
C ARG A 314 -3.25 -8.70 -4.87
N GLN A 315 -4.51 -8.37 -5.05
CA GLN A 315 -4.98 -7.11 -5.62
C GLN A 315 -5.50 -6.27 -4.46
N ASN A 316 -4.70 -5.33 -4.02
CA ASN A 316 -5.04 -4.53 -2.85
C ASN A 316 -5.87 -3.32 -3.27
N TYR A 317 -7.07 -3.23 -2.74
CA TYR A 317 -7.86 -2.00 -2.77
C TYR A 317 -7.76 -1.35 -1.39
N ALA A 318 -7.45 -0.08 -1.38
CA ALA A 318 -7.46 0.68 -0.15
C ALA A 318 -8.52 1.76 -0.23
N SER A 319 -9.51 1.69 0.63
CA SER A 319 -10.38 2.82 0.90
C SER A 319 -10.09 3.33 2.31
N PHE A 320 -9.89 4.63 2.41
CA PHE A 320 -9.64 5.29 3.68
C PHE A 320 -10.87 6.10 4.05
N TRP A 321 -11.37 5.85 5.25
CA TRP A 321 -12.43 6.64 5.85
C TRP A 321 -11.88 7.33 7.09
N THR A 322 -11.88 8.64 7.08
CA THR A 322 -11.61 9.41 8.29
C THR A 322 -12.91 10.01 8.79
N TRP A 323 -13.24 9.70 10.02
CA TRP A 323 -14.39 10.28 10.70
C TRP A 323 -13.90 11.32 11.70
N GLY A 324 -14.29 12.57 11.56
CA GLY A 324 -14.23 13.54 12.64
C GLY A 324 -15.57 13.54 13.37
N GLU A 325 -15.63 14.16 14.53
CA GLU A 325 -16.86 14.23 15.35
C GLU A 325 -18.09 14.47 14.48
N ASN A 326 -18.94 13.43 14.36
CA ASN A 326 -20.25 13.40 13.72
C ASN A 326 -20.35 13.65 12.19
N ARG A 327 -19.26 13.73 11.43
CA ARG A 327 -19.30 13.81 9.96
C ARG A 327 -18.07 13.19 9.30
N PRO A 328 -18.21 12.52 8.14
CA PRO A 328 -17.06 12.07 7.37
C PRO A 328 -16.26 13.30 6.89
N ARG A 329 -15.02 13.43 7.30
CA ARG A 329 -14.17 14.57 6.90
C ARG A 329 -13.24 14.28 5.74
N LYS A 330 -12.93 13.03 5.46
CA LYS A 330 -12.01 12.67 4.36
C LYS A 330 -12.23 11.22 3.91
N SER A 331 -12.31 11.01 2.63
CA SER A 331 -12.21 9.69 2.02
C SER A 331 -10.96 9.63 1.14
N HIS A 332 -10.21 8.55 1.21
CA HIS A 332 -9.07 8.29 0.34
C HIS A 332 -9.29 6.95 -0.35
N VAL A 333 -9.09 6.91 -1.64
CA VAL A 333 -9.19 5.67 -2.42
C VAL A 333 -7.81 5.34 -2.97
N PHE A 334 -7.37 4.12 -2.73
CA PHE A 334 -6.12 3.60 -3.27
C PHE A 334 -6.45 2.40 -4.17
N GLY A 335 -5.93 2.39 -5.35
CA GLY A 335 -5.91 1.23 -6.21
C GLY A 335 -4.48 0.70 -6.31
N LEU A 336 -4.26 -0.54 -5.93
CA LEU A 336 -3.01 -1.24 -6.15
C LEU A 336 -3.23 -2.20 -7.32
N MET A 337 -2.46 -2.05 -8.35
CA MET A 337 -2.44 -2.96 -9.48
C MET A 337 -1.16 -3.80 -9.47
N HIS A 338 -1.26 -5.01 -9.96
CA HIS A 338 -0.17 -5.98 -10.12
C HIS A 338 1.22 -5.33 -10.23
N GLY A 339 2.01 -5.43 -9.17
CA GLY A 339 3.42 -5.07 -9.15
C GLY A 339 3.77 -3.59 -9.26
N ILE A 340 2.82 -2.71 -9.56
CA ILE A 340 3.05 -1.27 -9.69
C ILE A 340 2.20 -0.55 -8.66
N HIS A 341 2.86 -0.08 -7.60
CA HIS A 341 2.19 0.70 -6.55
C HIS A 341 1.99 2.14 -7.03
N GLN A 342 0.83 2.44 -7.57
CA GLN A 342 0.39 3.82 -7.72
C GLN A 342 -0.63 4.12 -6.61
N ILE A 343 -0.20 4.93 -5.67
CA ILE A 343 -1.05 5.39 -4.57
C ILE A 343 -1.62 6.75 -4.97
N TYR A 344 -2.93 6.81 -5.16
CA TYR A 344 -3.63 8.08 -5.37
C TYR A 344 -4.35 8.48 -4.08
N MET A 345 -3.92 9.59 -3.49
CA MET A 345 -4.63 10.18 -2.35
C MET A 345 -5.61 11.23 -2.84
N ILE A 346 -6.87 11.04 -2.54
CA ILE A 346 -7.90 12.06 -2.71
C ILE A 346 -8.21 12.63 -1.33
N LYS A 347 -7.78 13.86 -1.10
CA LYS A 347 -8.04 14.58 0.13
C LYS A 347 -9.25 15.48 -0.07
N ARG A 348 -10.33 15.26 0.67
CA ARG A 348 -11.45 16.20 0.79
C ARG A 348 -11.22 17.23 1.87
#